data_b6705b75034363d2c87df336f770d66d
#
_entry.id   b6705b75034363d2c87df336f770d66d
#
_cell.length_a   1.000
_cell.length_b   1.000
_cell.length_c   1.000
_cell.angle_alpha   90.00
_cell.angle_beta   90.00
_cell.angle_gamma   90.00
#
_symmetry.space_group_name_H-M   'P 1'
#
loop_
_entity.id
_entity.type
_entity.pdbx_description
1 polymer ?
#
loop_
_entity_poly.entity_id
_entity_poly.type
_entity_poly.pdbx_seq_one_letter_code
_entity_poly.pdbx_strand_id
1 'polypeptide(L)'
;MTSETSPDLAAALAAGTLVLDGGLSNQLETAGHDLGDALWSARLLAERPEAVTEAHLAYFTAGADVVITASYQATFEGFARRGIGRERAAALIASSVDLARDAVRRARARGVARPLWVAASAGPYGAMLADGSEYRGRYGLTAGELERFHRPRLEVLAAARPDVLALETVPDADEARAPSVVLLRGVAAGSFVGAESFVP
;
A
#
# COMPACT_ATOMS: atom_id res chain seq x y z
N MET A 1 16.86 25.35 1.89
CA MET A 1 16.49 23.98 2.25
C MET A 1 16.28 23.24 0.95
N THR A 2 17.30 22.51 0.51
CA THR A 2 17.21 21.67 -0.69
C THR A 2 16.24 20.54 -0.40
N SER A 3 15.15 20.47 -1.19
CA SER A 3 14.28 19.31 -1.24
C SER A 3 15.12 18.17 -1.84
N GLU A 4 15.82 17.40 -0.99
CA GLU A 4 16.42 16.15 -1.44
C GLU A 4 15.30 15.15 -1.71
N THR A 5 14.82 15.17 -2.95
CA THR A 5 14.04 14.08 -3.49
C THR A 5 14.90 12.82 -3.41
N SER A 6 14.38 11.74 -2.81
CA SER A 6 15.03 10.43 -2.87
C SER A 6 15.34 10.10 -4.34
N PRO A 7 16.48 9.43 -4.61
CA PRO A 7 16.77 8.98 -5.98
C PRO A 7 15.63 8.07 -6.48
N ASP A 8 15.56 7.89 -7.79
CA ASP A 8 14.59 6.94 -8.39
C ASP A 8 14.76 5.56 -7.76
N LEU A 9 13.65 4.98 -7.33
CA LEU A 9 13.63 3.68 -6.65
C LEU A 9 14.22 2.58 -7.56
N ALA A 10 13.96 2.61 -8.87
CA ALA A 10 14.50 1.64 -9.82
C ALA A 10 16.04 1.73 -9.88
N ALA A 11 16.59 2.94 -9.87
CA ALA A 11 18.03 3.15 -9.84
C ALA A 11 18.64 2.67 -8.50
N ALA A 12 17.95 2.88 -7.38
CA ALA A 12 18.39 2.40 -6.07
C ALA A 12 18.39 0.86 -6.00
N LEU A 13 17.36 0.20 -6.51
CA LEU A 13 17.29 -1.26 -6.62
C LEU A 13 18.39 -1.84 -7.52
N ALA A 14 18.70 -1.17 -8.62
CA ALA A 14 19.80 -1.59 -9.49
C ALA A 14 21.18 -1.43 -8.84
N ALA A 15 21.31 -0.52 -7.89
CA ALA A 15 22.55 -0.27 -7.15
C ALA A 15 22.76 -1.22 -5.95
N GLY A 16 21.72 -1.82 -5.41
CA GLY A 16 21.84 -2.69 -4.25
C GLY A 16 20.51 -3.16 -3.66
N THR A 17 20.61 -3.79 -2.51
CA THR A 17 19.44 -4.28 -1.74
C THR A 17 18.82 -3.13 -0.95
N LEU A 18 17.48 -3.05 -0.97
CA LEU A 18 16.69 -2.18 -0.12
C LEU A 18 15.97 -3.00 0.95
N VAL A 19 15.86 -2.44 2.14
CA VAL A 19 15.17 -3.05 3.28
C VAL A 19 13.73 -2.56 3.30
N LEU A 20 12.79 -3.48 3.11
CA LEU A 20 11.36 -3.21 3.31
C LEU A 20 11.03 -3.17 4.81
N ASP A 21 9.94 -2.48 5.15
CA ASP A 21 9.34 -2.60 6.48
C ASP A 21 8.80 -4.01 6.73
N GLY A 22 8.43 -4.28 7.97
CA GLY A 22 7.76 -5.52 8.37
C GLY A 22 6.24 -5.38 8.39
N GLY A 23 5.58 -6.33 9.06
CA GLY A 23 4.12 -6.33 9.17
C GLY A 23 3.59 -5.09 9.88
N LEU A 24 2.93 -4.21 9.15
CA LEU A 24 2.30 -3.00 9.70
C LEU A 24 1.31 -3.36 10.81
N SER A 25 0.53 -4.43 10.63
CA SER A 25 -0.41 -4.93 11.64
C SER A 25 0.31 -5.31 12.94
N ASN A 26 1.43 -6.02 12.86
CA ASN A 26 2.21 -6.40 14.04
C ASN A 26 2.72 -5.17 14.82
N GLN A 27 3.18 -4.15 14.11
CA GLN A 27 3.64 -2.91 14.73
C GLN A 27 2.49 -2.16 15.43
N LEU A 28 1.32 -2.11 14.80
CA LEU A 28 0.12 -1.48 15.37
C LEU A 28 -0.38 -2.25 16.60
N GLU A 29 -0.44 -3.58 16.54
CA GLU A 29 -0.81 -4.42 17.68
C GLU A 29 0.16 -4.28 18.85
N THR A 30 1.47 -4.24 18.56
CA THR A 30 2.51 -4.00 19.58
C THR A 30 2.33 -2.62 20.25
N ALA A 31 1.82 -1.64 19.50
CA ALA A 31 1.45 -0.31 20.02
C ALA A 31 0.09 -0.30 20.75
N GLY A 32 -0.59 -1.45 20.90
CA GLY A 32 -1.84 -1.59 21.65
C GLY A 32 -3.11 -1.33 20.84
N HIS A 33 -3.03 -1.31 19.51
CA HIS A 33 -4.21 -1.14 18.65
C HIS A 33 -4.84 -2.48 18.35
N ASP A 34 -6.17 -2.59 18.55
CA ASP A 34 -6.95 -3.75 18.17
C ASP A 34 -7.19 -3.74 16.63
N LEU A 35 -6.78 -4.80 15.95
CA LEU A 35 -7.00 -5.03 14.52
C LEU A 35 -7.99 -6.16 14.22
N GLY A 36 -8.76 -6.62 15.21
CA GLY A 36 -9.77 -7.67 15.08
C GLY A 36 -11.00 -7.30 14.23
N ASP A 37 -10.80 -6.63 13.11
CA ASP A 37 -11.82 -6.08 12.21
C ASP A 37 -11.53 -6.47 10.76
N ALA A 38 -12.59 -6.62 9.93
CA ALA A 38 -12.45 -7.00 8.52
C ALA A 38 -11.66 -6.01 7.65
N LEU A 39 -11.47 -4.78 8.09
CA LEU A 39 -10.62 -3.78 7.41
C LEU A 39 -9.21 -3.68 8.00
N TRP A 40 -8.91 -4.41 9.09
CA TRP A 40 -7.59 -4.39 9.75
C TRP A 40 -6.99 -2.98 9.86
N SER A 41 -5.76 -2.79 9.35
CA SER A 41 -5.07 -1.49 9.39
C SER A 41 -5.80 -0.40 8.59
N ALA A 42 -6.58 -0.73 7.56
CA ALA A 42 -7.33 0.26 6.77
C ALA A 42 -8.41 0.99 7.60
N ARG A 43 -8.97 0.36 8.66
CA ARG A 43 -9.85 1.05 9.62
C ARG A 43 -9.14 2.21 10.31
N LEU A 44 -7.88 2.03 10.65
CA LEU A 44 -7.09 3.04 11.37
C LEU A 44 -6.82 4.29 10.54
N LEU A 45 -6.92 4.22 9.21
CA LEU A 45 -6.87 5.42 8.36
C LEU A 45 -7.97 6.44 8.73
N ALA A 46 -9.14 5.93 9.15
CA ALA A 46 -10.25 6.80 9.56
C ALA A 46 -10.22 7.14 11.06
N GLU A 47 -9.85 6.18 11.92
CA GLU A 47 -10.04 6.27 13.36
C GLU A 47 -8.77 6.72 14.11
N ARG A 48 -7.59 6.34 13.62
CA ARG A 48 -6.30 6.57 14.28
C ARG A 48 -5.17 6.84 13.28
N PRO A 49 -5.27 7.86 12.41
CA PRO A 49 -4.27 8.12 11.37
C PRO A 49 -2.87 8.33 11.94
N GLU A 50 -2.76 8.96 13.12
CA GLU A 50 -1.48 9.18 13.78
C GLU A 50 -0.77 7.87 14.13
N ALA A 51 -1.50 6.83 14.55
CA ALA A 51 -0.93 5.52 14.85
C ALA A 51 -0.28 4.89 13.61
N VAL A 52 -0.89 5.07 12.44
CA VAL A 52 -0.32 4.61 11.15
C VAL A 52 0.98 5.34 10.85
N THR A 53 1.02 6.66 11.01
CA THR A 53 2.24 7.46 10.83
C THR A 53 3.36 7.00 11.79
N GLU A 54 3.05 6.81 13.08
CA GLU A 54 4.04 6.37 14.07
C GLU A 54 4.55 4.95 13.79
N ALA A 55 3.71 4.04 13.28
CA ALA A 55 4.14 2.71 12.88
C ALA A 55 5.14 2.76 11.72
N HIS A 56 4.87 3.52 10.66
CA HIS A 56 5.82 3.74 9.57
C HIS A 56 7.12 4.38 10.06
N LEU A 57 7.01 5.38 10.94
CA LEU A 57 8.17 6.07 11.51
C LEU A 57 9.04 5.11 12.33
N ALA A 58 8.44 4.18 13.08
CA ALA A 58 9.18 3.15 13.82
C ALA A 58 10.02 2.29 12.88
N TYR A 59 9.46 1.84 11.75
CA TYR A 59 10.21 1.07 10.74
C TYR A 59 11.35 1.87 10.11
N PHE A 60 11.11 3.11 9.70
CA PHE A 60 12.19 3.96 9.19
C PHE A 60 13.30 4.16 10.23
N THR A 61 12.95 4.35 11.48
CA THR A 61 13.94 4.52 12.56
C THR A 61 14.72 3.21 12.80
N ALA A 62 14.07 2.06 12.65
CA ALA A 62 14.67 0.74 12.78
C ALA A 62 15.58 0.35 11.60
N GLY A 63 15.54 1.05 10.48
CA GLY A 63 16.43 0.80 9.35
C GLY A 63 15.75 0.49 8.02
N ALA A 64 14.42 0.47 7.94
CA ALA A 64 13.72 0.27 6.67
C ALA A 64 13.98 1.43 5.69
N ASP A 65 14.22 1.10 4.44
CA ASP A 65 14.39 2.06 3.34
C ASP A 65 13.04 2.35 2.67
N VAL A 66 12.16 1.36 2.62
CA VAL A 66 10.83 1.44 2.00
C VAL A 66 9.77 1.06 3.03
N VAL A 67 8.71 1.84 3.15
CA VAL A 67 7.51 1.46 3.90
C VAL A 67 6.33 1.20 2.96
N ILE A 68 5.52 0.21 3.31
CA ILE A 68 4.30 -0.18 2.59
C ILE A 68 3.10 0.46 3.28
N THR A 69 2.27 1.19 2.52
CA THR A 69 1.15 1.96 3.08
C THR A 69 0.04 1.07 3.67
N ALA A 70 -0.75 1.62 4.60
CA ALA A 70 -1.90 0.95 5.24
C ALA A 70 -3.11 0.76 4.29
N SER A 71 -2.88 0.60 3.00
CA SER A 71 -3.92 0.51 1.97
C SER A 71 -4.16 -0.90 1.42
N TYR A 72 -3.48 -1.92 1.94
CA TYR A 72 -3.61 -3.31 1.49
C TYR A 72 -5.06 -3.77 1.35
N GLN A 73 -5.88 -3.59 2.38
CA GLN A 73 -7.31 -3.93 2.39
C GLN A 73 -8.22 -2.73 2.12
N ALA A 74 -7.68 -1.53 1.90
CA ALA A 74 -8.47 -0.35 1.66
C ALA A 74 -9.11 -0.41 0.26
N THR A 75 -10.40 -0.72 0.22
CA THR A 75 -11.19 -0.85 -1.01
C THR A 75 -12.49 -0.07 -0.90
N PHE A 76 -13.04 0.35 -2.02
CA PHE A 76 -14.33 1.03 -2.03
C PHE A 76 -15.44 0.14 -1.49
N GLU A 77 -15.42 -1.15 -1.81
CA GLU A 77 -16.39 -2.15 -1.37
C GLU A 77 -16.25 -2.42 0.14
N GLY A 78 -15.03 -2.54 0.65
CA GLY A 78 -14.77 -2.71 2.07
C GLY A 78 -15.26 -1.53 2.89
N PHE A 79 -14.98 -0.31 2.46
CA PHE A 79 -15.47 0.90 3.11
C PHE A 79 -17.00 1.06 3.00
N ALA A 80 -17.59 0.70 1.85
CA ALA A 80 -19.04 0.76 1.66
C ALA A 80 -19.79 -0.17 2.63
N ARG A 81 -19.27 -1.37 2.93
CA ARG A 81 -19.82 -2.27 3.94
C ARG A 81 -19.90 -1.65 5.35
N ARG A 82 -19.10 -0.62 5.60
CA ARG A 82 -19.10 0.18 6.85
C ARG A 82 -19.87 1.49 6.74
N GLY A 83 -20.62 1.69 5.67
CA GLY A 83 -21.39 2.91 5.45
C GLY A 83 -20.57 4.12 5.04
N ILE A 84 -19.28 3.94 4.68
CA ILE A 84 -18.41 5.02 4.22
C ILE A 84 -18.65 5.23 2.73
N GLY A 85 -19.13 6.40 2.36
CA GLY A 85 -19.40 6.78 0.98
C GLY A 85 -18.12 6.89 0.13
N ARG A 86 -18.31 6.78 -1.19
CA ARG A 86 -17.22 6.68 -2.18
C ARG A 86 -16.19 7.82 -2.09
N GLU A 87 -16.64 9.05 -1.94
CA GLU A 87 -15.74 10.21 -1.82
C GLU A 87 -14.84 10.12 -0.58
N ARG A 88 -15.43 9.78 0.57
CA ARG A 88 -14.68 9.59 1.81
C ARG A 88 -13.74 8.39 1.73
N ALA A 89 -14.15 7.29 1.09
CA ALA A 89 -13.31 6.13 0.86
C ALA A 89 -12.09 6.50 -0.01
N ALA A 90 -12.27 7.25 -1.09
CA ALA A 90 -11.17 7.75 -1.91
C ALA A 90 -10.19 8.60 -1.09
N ALA A 91 -10.70 9.52 -0.27
CA ALA A 91 -9.87 10.34 0.60
C ALA A 91 -9.08 9.50 1.62
N LEU A 92 -9.67 8.45 2.20
CA LEU A 92 -8.99 7.54 3.13
C LEU A 92 -7.90 6.71 2.41
N ILE A 93 -8.19 6.20 1.21
CA ILE A 93 -7.20 5.47 0.40
C ILE A 93 -6.00 6.39 0.09
N ALA A 94 -6.25 7.61 -0.39
CA ALA A 94 -5.20 8.59 -0.67
C ALA A 94 -4.39 8.94 0.58
N SER A 95 -5.05 9.15 1.71
CA SER A 95 -4.40 9.51 2.98
C SER A 95 -3.38 8.48 3.46
N SER A 96 -3.50 7.20 3.07
CA SER A 96 -2.49 6.19 3.41
C SER A 96 -1.09 6.56 2.90
N VAL A 97 -1.01 7.16 1.73
CA VAL A 97 0.26 7.67 1.16
C VAL A 97 0.72 8.92 1.91
N ASP A 98 -0.19 9.85 2.23
CA ASP A 98 0.15 11.07 2.95
C ASP A 98 0.71 10.78 4.35
N LEU A 99 0.14 9.79 5.06
CA LEU A 99 0.62 9.36 6.39
C LEU A 99 2.03 8.76 6.32
N ALA A 100 2.30 7.93 5.31
CA ALA A 100 3.64 7.39 5.08
C ALA A 100 4.64 8.51 4.70
N ARG A 101 4.22 9.49 3.89
CA ARG A 101 5.02 10.69 3.58
C ARG A 101 5.29 11.53 4.82
N ASP A 102 4.33 11.62 5.76
CA ASP A 102 4.56 12.29 7.03
C ASP A 102 5.61 11.56 7.87
N ALA A 103 5.58 10.23 7.91
CA ALA A 103 6.61 9.44 8.56
C ALA A 103 8.00 9.68 7.95
N VAL A 104 8.13 9.82 6.62
CA VAL A 104 9.39 10.21 5.97
C VAL A 104 9.87 11.56 6.50
N ARG A 105 8.99 12.59 6.55
CA ARG A 105 9.36 13.92 7.08
C ARG A 105 9.85 13.85 8.53
N ARG A 106 9.14 13.10 9.37
CA ARG A 106 9.51 12.91 10.79
C ARG A 106 10.81 12.12 10.96
N ALA A 107 11.05 11.09 10.13
CA ALA A 107 12.31 10.35 10.12
C ALA A 107 13.49 11.27 9.76
N ARG A 108 13.33 12.11 8.74
CA ARG A 108 14.31 13.14 8.37
C ARG A 108 14.61 14.10 9.54
N ALA A 109 13.56 14.59 10.21
CA ALA A 109 13.71 15.47 11.37
C ALA A 109 14.43 14.78 12.55
N ARG A 110 14.37 13.45 12.64
CA ARG A 110 15.12 12.63 13.62
C ARG A 110 16.54 12.24 13.16
N GLY A 111 17.01 12.77 12.01
CA GLY A 111 18.38 12.57 11.53
C GLY A 111 18.58 11.34 10.63
N VAL A 112 17.51 10.69 10.16
CA VAL A 112 17.64 9.59 9.18
C VAL A 112 18.09 10.18 7.85
N ALA A 113 19.35 9.97 7.46
CA ALA A 113 19.97 10.61 6.27
C ALA A 113 19.85 9.77 4.99
N ARG A 114 19.67 8.42 5.10
CA ARG A 114 19.57 7.55 3.92
C ARG A 114 18.30 7.83 3.10
N PRO A 115 18.26 7.49 1.80
CA PRO A 115 17.04 7.59 0.99
C PRO A 115 15.89 6.79 1.60
N LEU A 116 14.66 7.31 1.48
CA LEU A 116 13.45 6.69 2.00
C LEU A 116 12.36 6.75 0.93
N TRP A 117 11.59 5.66 0.78
CA TRP A 117 10.54 5.53 -0.22
C TRP A 117 9.23 5.06 0.39
N VAL A 118 8.15 5.37 -0.30
CA VAL A 118 6.78 4.98 0.03
C VAL A 118 6.21 4.12 -1.08
N ALA A 119 5.89 2.86 -0.76
CA ALA A 119 5.21 1.93 -1.65
C ALA A 119 3.70 1.90 -1.32
N ALA A 120 2.86 2.29 -2.27
CA ALA A 120 1.41 2.23 -2.06
C ALA A 120 0.90 0.81 -2.30
N SER A 121 0.40 0.20 -1.23
CA SER A 121 -0.05 -1.19 -1.19
C SER A 121 -1.42 -1.39 -1.83
N ALA A 122 -1.55 -2.44 -2.63
CA ALA A 122 -2.82 -2.95 -3.12
C ALA A 122 -2.84 -4.49 -3.02
N GLY A 123 -3.56 -5.01 -2.03
CA GLY A 123 -3.79 -6.44 -1.85
C GLY A 123 -4.79 -7.03 -2.85
N PRO A 124 -4.96 -8.36 -2.90
CA PRO A 124 -5.88 -9.03 -3.79
C PRO A 124 -7.34 -8.82 -3.40
N TYR A 125 -8.25 -9.25 -4.26
CA TYR A 125 -9.69 -9.26 -3.99
C TYR A 125 -10.03 -10.04 -2.71
N GLY A 126 -9.37 -11.16 -2.47
CA GLY A 126 -9.54 -11.98 -1.28
C GLY A 126 -9.24 -11.24 0.03
N ALA A 127 -8.33 -10.29 0.02
CA ALA A 127 -8.04 -9.48 1.21
C ALA A 127 -9.24 -8.66 1.67
N MET A 128 -10.11 -8.21 0.75
CA MET A 128 -11.36 -7.51 1.06
C MET A 128 -12.42 -8.45 1.64
N LEU A 129 -12.36 -9.73 1.31
CA LEU A 129 -13.28 -10.74 1.85
C LEU A 129 -12.96 -11.09 3.31
N ALA A 130 -11.71 -10.96 3.73
CA ALA A 130 -11.19 -11.22 5.08
C ALA A 130 -11.53 -12.67 5.58
N ASP A 131 -11.51 -13.65 4.66
CA ASP A 131 -11.82 -15.07 4.92
C ASP A 131 -10.64 -16.02 4.61
N GLY A 132 -9.43 -15.47 4.40
CA GLY A 132 -8.22 -16.18 4.02
C GLY A 132 -8.16 -16.56 2.54
N SER A 133 -9.09 -16.09 1.72
CA SER A 133 -9.07 -16.34 0.28
C SER A 133 -7.97 -15.59 -0.46
N GLU A 134 -7.38 -14.57 0.17
CA GLU A 134 -6.19 -13.87 -0.33
C GLU A 134 -4.99 -14.78 -0.57
N TYR A 135 -4.95 -15.95 0.06
CA TYR A 135 -3.88 -16.95 -0.15
C TYR A 135 -4.29 -18.06 -1.13
N ARG A 136 -5.54 -18.11 -1.57
CA ARG A 136 -6.07 -19.18 -2.43
C ARG A 136 -6.39 -18.73 -3.86
N GLY A 137 -6.82 -17.48 -4.02
CA GLY A 137 -7.34 -17.00 -5.31
C GLY A 137 -8.62 -17.70 -5.76
N ARG A 138 -8.89 -17.68 -7.07
CA ARG A 138 -10.02 -18.35 -7.72
C ARG A 138 -11.37 -17.96 -7.14
N TYR A 139 -11.61 -16.66 -7.06
CA TYR A 139 -12.83 -16.07 -6.48
C TYR A 139 -14.09 -16.27 -7.31
N GLY A 140 -14.00 -16.96 -8.47
CA GLY A 140 -15.11 -17.09 -9.41
C GLY A 140 -15.39 -15.82 -10.21
N LEU A 141 -14.50 -14.87 -10.18
CA LEU A 141 -14.58 -13.62 -10.94
C LEU A 141 -13.78 -13.71 -12.24
N THR A 142 -14.29 -13.04 -13.26
CA THR A 142 -13.56 -12.84 -14.52
C THR A 142 -12.46 -11.78 -14.35
N ALA A 143 -11.44 -11.81 -15.20
CA ALA A 143 -10.40 -10.78 -15.23
C ALA A 143 -10.98 -9.36 -15.39
N GLY A 144 -12.06 -9.19 -16.15
CA GLY A 144 -12.75 -7.90 -16.29
C GLY A 144 -13.47 -7.43 -15.01
N GLU A 145 -13.95 -8.35 -14.17
CA GLU A 145 -14.52 -8.02 -12.85
C GLU A 145 -13.42 -7.63 -11.87
N LEU A 146 -12.33 -8.35 -11.86
CA LEU A 146 -11.14 -8.00 -11.06
C LEU A 146 -10.54 -6.66 -11.50
N GLU A 147 -10.49 -6.36 -12.80
CA GLU A 147 -10.07 -5.06 -13.31
C GLU A 147 -10.97 -3.92 -12.78
N ARG A 148 -12.30 -4.09 -12.83
CA ARG A 148 -13.26 -3.10 -12.30
C ARG A 148 -13.10 -2.90 -10.79
N PHE A 149 -12.76 -3.95 -10.05
CA PHE A 149 -12.49 -3.87 -8.62
C PHE A 149 -11.21 -3.09 -8.32
N HIS A 150 -10.10 -3.42 -9.01
CA HIS A 150 -8.81 -2.82 -8.73
C HIS A 150 -8.66 -1.40 -9.25
N ARG A 151 -9.23 -1.10 -10.43
CA ARG A 151 -9.05 0.18 -11.13
C ARG A 151 -9.30 1.41 -10.25
N PRO A 152 -10.44 1.57 -9.55
CA PRO A 152 -10.73 2.80 -8.83
C PRO A 152 -9.71 3.09 -7.72
N ARG A 153 -9.28 2.07 -6.96
CA ARG A 153 -8.32 2.25 -5.87
C ARG A 153 -6.91 2.52 -6.39
N LEU A 154 -6.50 1.85 -7.48
CA LEU A 154 -5.19 2.07 -8.09
C LEU A 154 -5.07 3.48 -8.67
N GLU A 155 -6.13 4.00 -9.29
CA GLU A 155 -6.19 5.38 -9.77
C GLU A 155 -6.03 6.38 -8.62
N VAL A 156 -6.70 6.15 -7.48
CA VAL A 156 -6.56 7.01 -6.29
C VAL A 156 -5.16 6.94 -5.71
N LEU A 157 -4.58 5.73 -5.55
CA LEU A 157 -3.24 5.55 -5.03
C LEU A 157 -2.18 6.20 -5.93
N ALA A 158 -2.30 6.03 -7.25
CA ALA A 158 -1.40 6.65 -8.21
C ALA A 158 -1.50 8.19 -8.19
N ALA A 159 -2.72 8.74 -8.09
CA ALA A 159 -2.94 10.18 -7.97
C ALA A 159 -2.33 10.78 -6.68
N ALA A 160 -2.20 9.98 -5.61
CA ALA A 160 -1.52 10.37 -4.38
C ALA A 160 0.02 10.40 -4.52
N ARG A 161 0.55 9.96 -5.66
CA ARG A 161 1.98 10.00 -6.04
C ARG A 161 2.90 9.31 -5.03
N PRO A 162 2.73 8.01 -4.73
CA PRO A 162 3.75 7.23 -4.04
C PRO A 162 5.02 7.13 -4.91
N ASP A 163 6.11 6.58 -4.36
CA ASP A 163 7.31 6.29 -5.16
C ASP A 163 7.11 5.06 -6.04
N VAL A 164 6.25 4.12 -5.61
CA VAL A 164 5.91 2.90 -6.33
C VAL A 164 4.52 2.40 -5.91
N LEU A 165 3.85 1.65 -6.80
CA LEU A 165 2.66 0.85 -6.47
C LEU A 165 3.12 -0.59 -6.19
N ALA A 166 2.78 -1.12 -5.03
CA ALA A 166 3.07 -2.49 -4.62
C ALA A 166 1.80 -3.34 -4.74
N LEU A 167 1.76 -4.20 -5.76
CA LEU A 167 0.76 -5.26 -5.86
C LEU A 167 1.30 -6.48 -5.12
N GLU A 168 0.68 -6.85 -4.04
CA GLU A 168 1.23 -7.86 -3.14
C GLU A 168 0.20 -8.94 -2.78
N THR A 169 0.72 -10.13 -2.41
CA THR A 169 -0.09 -11.28 -1.99
C THR A 169 -1.12 -11.68 -3.06
N VAL A 170 -0.78 -11.57 -4.35
CA VAL A 170 -1.68 -11.93 -5.45
C VAL A 170 -1.57 -13.43 -5.72
N PRO A 171 -2.61 -14.25 -5.42
CA PRO A 171 -2.49 -15.70 -5.38
C PRO A 171 -2.65 -16.39 -6.75
N ASP A 172 -3.14 -15.69 -7.76
CA ASP A 172 -3.32 -16.26 -9.10
C ASP A 172 -3.04 -15.29 -10.24
N ALA A 173 -2.76 -15.87 -11.42
CA ALA A 173 -2.34 -15.11 -12.60
C ALA A 173 -3.48 -14.26 -13.21
N ASP A 174 -4.73 -14.65 -13.03
CA ASP A 174 -5.86 -13.92 -13.61
C ASP A 174 -6.07 -12.60 -12.84
N GLU A 175 -5.91 -12.64 -11.53
CA GLU A 175 -5.92 -11.43 -10.73
C GLU A 175 -4.66 -10.58 -10.99
N ALA A 176 -3.47 -11.17 -11.11
CA ALA A 176 -2.25 -10.42 -11.40
C ALA A 176 -2.33 -9.61 -12.70
N ARG A 177 -3.00 -10.15 -13.73
CA ARG A 177 -3.20 -9.44 -15.01
C ARG A 177 -4.12 -8.24 -14.90
N ALA A 178 -5.14 -8.29 -14.05
CA ALA A 178 -6.15 -7.23 -13.95
C ALA A 178 -5.55 -5.88 -13.52
N PRO A 179 -4.80 -5.75 -12.41
CA PRO A 179 -4.14 -4.49 -12.05
C PRO A 179 -3.04 -4.10 -13.04
N SER A 180 -2.32 -5.05 -13.65
CA SER A 180 -1.32 -4.73 -14.67
C SER A 180 -1.93 -4.03 -15.88
N VAL A 181 -3.12 -4.46 -16.34
CA VAL A 181 -3.85 -3.79 -17.43
C VAL A 181 -4.29 -2.39 -17.03
N VAL A 182 -4.70 -2.16 -15.77
CA VAL A 182 -5.05 -0.83 -15.27
C VAL A 182 -3.83 0.09 -15.34
N LEU A 183 -2.68 -0.37 -14.86
CA LEU A 183 -1.44 0.40 -14.82
C LEU A 183 -0.93 0.73 -16.23
N LEU A 184 -0.97 -0.22 -17.16
CA LEU A 184 -0.54 -0.01 -18.54
C LEU A 184 -1.46 0.93 -19.35
N ARG A 185 -2.76 0.99 -19.02
CA ARG A 185 -3.75 1.76 -19.78
C ARG A 185 -4.04 3.16 -19.26
N GLY A 186 -3.73 3.46 -18.02
CA GLY A 186 -4.26 4.69 -17.42
C GLY A 186 -3.39 5.44 -16.43
N VAL A 187 -2.35 4.83 -15.91
CA VAL A 187 -1.45 5.51 -14.98
C VAL A 187 -0.21 5.96 -15.74
N ALA A 188 -0.22 7.22 -16.19
CA ALA A 188 0.93 7.81 -16.82
C ALA A 188 2.12 7.82 -15.86
N ALA A 189 3.18 7.10 -16.23
CA ALA A 189 4.58 7.28 -15.88
C ALA A 189 4.91 7.72 -14.41
N GLY A 190 4.63 6.87 -13.47
CA GLY A 190 5.42 6.74 -12.25
C GLY A 190 6.11 5.39 -12.33
N SER A 191 7.32 5.27 -11.84
CA SER A 191 8.13 4.06 -11.95
C SER A 191 7.36 2.83 -11.46
N PHE A 192 7.09 1.89 -12.37
CA PHE A 192 6.50 0.60 -12.05
C PHE A 192 7.66 -0.38 -11.86
N VAL A 193 7.82 -0.89 -10.66
CA VAL A 193 8.67 -2.04 -10.39
C VAL A 193 7.73 -3.25 -10.26
N GLY A 194 7.64 -4.03 -11.34
CA GLY A 194 6.96 -5.32 -11.31
C GLY A 194 7.78 -6.28 -10.47
N ALA A 195 7.19 -6.85 -9.42
CA ALA A 195 7.74 -8.03 -8.80
C ALA A 195 7.62 -9.17 -9.82
N GLU A 196 8.69 -9.45 -10.58
CA GLU A 196 8.80 -10.69 -11.31
C GLU A 196 8.94 -11.82 -10.30
N SER A 197 7.90 -12.68 -10.26
CA SER A 197 7.92 -14.08 -9.86
C SER A 197 8.65 -14.43 -8.56
N PHE A 198 7.93 -14.45 -7.46
CA PHE A 198 8.12 -15.49 -6.45
C PHE A 198 7.07 -16.59 -6.70
N VAL A 199 7.41 -17.57 -7.50
CA VAL A 199 6.78 -18.90 -7.50
C VAL A 199 7.83 -19.85 -6.94
N PRO A 200 7.54 -20.54 -5.81
CA PRO A 200 8.39 -21.63 -5.38
C PRO A 200 8.30 -22.83 -6.33
#